data_69fc0230e38d5b74eda4a64d9166e258
#
_entry.id   69fc0230e38d5b74eda4a64d9166e258
#
_cell.length_a   1.000
_cell.length_b   1.000
_cell.length_c   1.000
_cell.angle_alpha   90.00
_cell.angle_beta   90.00
_cell.angle_gamma   90.00
#
_symmetry.space_group_name_H-M   'P 1'
#
loop_
_entity.id
_entity.type
_entity.pdbx_description
1 polymer ?
#
loop_
_entity_poly.entity_id
_entity_poly.type
_entity_poly.pdbx_seq_one_letter_code
_entity_poly.pdbx_strand_id
1 'polypeptide(L)'
;RANRYKQLCEVALETKNGALYEEYVNLLNLANDSIEKINRTESMGETEYQYDLEQILYTEKTRYYRWIAVVIIGALLILFLYIQKRRSRDKAWKAQVEALRQKIETAHECDEGNIKGNMGESNVVARQVDNERKELQSLIDKKGDVCALSFMRTKAYKNMKSMIEVKSESVLSIDERQMVSQSIHKAFNEYIDALKKHTKLTQDEAVLCCLVKCGLNTKECAVCKGVSLNAIRTQKSRIKGKLM
;
A
#
# COMPACT_ATOMS: atom_id res chain seq x y z
N ARG A 1 -4.59 31.92 65.23
CA ARG A 1 -5.31 31.92 66.54
C ARG A 1 -4.73 30.85 67.48
N ALA A 2 -4.51 29.61 67.06
CA ALA A 2 -3.96 28.53 67.88
C ALA A 2 -2.62 28.92 68.57
N ASN A 3 -1.69 29.57 67.85
CA ASN A 3 -0.42 30.03 68.40
C ASN A 3 -0.60 31.06 69.58
N ARG A 4 -1.62 31.91 69.43
CA ARG A 4 -1.93 32.84 70.59
C ARG A 4 -2.44 32.12 71.81
N TYR A 5 -3.31 31.12 71.65
CA TYR A 5 -3.81 30.32 72.80
C TYR A 5 -2.69 29.52 73.39
N LYS A 6 -1.75 28.99 72.66
CA LYS A 6 -0.54 28.31 73.14
C LYS A 6 0.29 29.24 74.05
N GLN A 7 0.55 30.48 73.59
CA GLN A 7 1.27 31.48 74.37
C GLN A 7 0.49 31.83 75.68
N LEU A 8 -0.81 31.99 75.59
CA LEU A 8 -1.65 32.26 76.77
C LEU A 8 -1.64 31.10 77.77
N CYS A 9 -1.59 29.85 77.33
CA CYS A 9 -1.42 28.67 78.23
C CYS A 9 -0.07 28.72 78.90
N GLU A 10 1.02 29.10 78.23
CA GLU A 10 2.34 29.25 78.84
C GLU A 10 2.33 30.31 79.98
N VAL A 11 1.76 31.49 79.72
CA VAL A 11 1.63 32.57 80.71
C VAL A 11 0.74 32.16 81.91
N ALA A 12 -0.36 31.43 81.67
CA ALA A 12 -1.24 30.92 82.73
C ALA A 12 -0.52 29.89 83.57
N LEU A 13 0.36 29.07 83.07
CA LEU A 13 1.24 28.16 83.75
C LEU A 13 2.25 28.90 84.67
N GLU A 14 2.92 29.92 84.12
CA GLU A 14 3.90 30.74 84.85
C GLU A 14 3.25 31.48 86.02
N THR A 15 2.03 31.98 85.83
CA THR A 15 1.26 32.68 86.86
C THR A 15 0.55 31.73 87.92
N LYS A 16 0.71 30.42 87.73
CA LYS A 16 0.10 29.37 88.54
C LYS A 16 -1.44 29.49 88.68
N ASN A 17 -2.09 30.04 87.68
CA ASN A 17 -3.54 30.19 87.65
C ASN A 17 -4.19 28.99 86.92
N GLY A 18 -4.55 27.93 87.64
CA GLY A 18 -5.07 26.70 87.06
C GLY A 18 -6.38 26.85 86.29
N ALA A 19 -7.28 27.75 86.74
CA ALA A 19 -8.58 27.96 86.09
C ALA A 19 -8.42 28.60 84.69
N LEU A 20 -7.53 29.59 84.54
CA LEU A 20 -7.21 30.21 83.23
C LEU A 20 -6.46 29.25 82.31
N TYR A 21 -5.64 28.39 82.87
CA TYR A 21 -4.95 27.36 82.07
C TYR A 21 -5.93 26.38 81.45
N GLU A 22 -6.89 25.85 82.19
CA GLU A 22 -7.91 24.95 81.63
C GLU A 22 -8.76 25.62 80.56
N GLU A 23 -9.14 26.88 80.78
CA GLU A 23 -9.90 27.64 79.79
C GLU A 23 -9.12 27.81 78.51
N TYR A 24 -7.84 28.19 78.55
CA TYR A 24 -7.00 28.37 77.34
C TYR A 24 -6.65 27.07 76.61
N VAL A 25 -6.49 25.96 77.39
CA VAL A 25 -6.32 24.61 76.82
C VAL A 25 -7.58 24.17 76.02
N ASN A 26 -8.76 24.43 76.59
CA ASN A 26 -10.02 24.13 75.91
C ASN A 26 -10.18 24.95 74.62
N LEU A 27 -9.84 26.24 74.67
CA LEU A 27 -9.86 27.10 73.51
C LEU A 27 -8.82 26.70 72.43
N LEU A 28 -7.63 26.24 72.85
CA LEU A 28 -6.60 25.70 72.00
C LEU A 28 -7.07 24.43 71.30
N ASN A 29 -7.68 23.51 71.99
CA ASN A 29 -8.22 22.28 71.41
C ASN A 29 -9.32 22.55 70.42
N LEU A 30 -10.27 23.45 70.73
CA LEU A 30 -11.31 23.89 69.81
C LEU A 30 -10.74 24.54 68.54
N ALA A 31 -9.66 25.31 68.65
CA ALA A 31 -8.99 25.91 67.57
C ALA A 31 -8.27 24.89 66.64
N ASN A 32 -7.62 23.89 67.30
CA ASN A 32 -6.97 22.79 66.55
C ASN A 32 -7.97 21.91 65.81
N ASP A 33 -9.09 21.54 66.48
CA ASP A 33 -10.17 20.77 65.86
C ASP A 33 -10.78 21.51 64.63
N SER A 34 -10.90 22.84 64.72
CA SER A 34 -11.38 23.66 63.64
C SER A 34 -10.39 23.67 62.47
N ILE A 35 -9.08 23.76 62.73
CA ILE A 35 -8.02 23.70 61.69
C ILE A 35 -8.00 22.32 61.04
N GLU A 36 -8.11 21.26 61.85
CA GLU A 36 -8.13 19.89 61.29
C GLU A 36 -9.36 19.65 60.40
N LYS A 37 -10.53 20.16 60.77
CA LYS A 37 -11.72 20.10 59.92
C LYS A 37 -11.52 20.84 58.61
N ILE A 38 -10.92 22.03 58.62
CA ILE A 38 -10.65 22.80 57.41
C ILE A 38 -9.67 22.07 56.50
N ASN A 39 -8.56 21.55 57.05
CA ASN A 39 -7.57 20.80 56.31
C ASN A 39 -8.14 19.51 55.69
N ARG A 40 -9.02 18.81 56.39
CA ARG A 40 -9.70 17.62 55.86
C ARG A 40 -10.64 17.99 54.69
N THR A 41 -11.35 19.11 54.80
CA THR A 41 -12.28 19.57 53.74
C THR A 41 -11.51 20.02 52.51
N GLU A 42 -10.39 20.73 52.65
CA GLU A 42 -9.52 21.12 51.55
C GLU A 42 -8.90 19.90 50.86
N SER A 43 -8.36 18.93 51.62
CA SER A 43 -7.76 17.73 51.06
C SER A 43 -8.79 16.83 50.34
N MET A 44 -10.04 16.77 50.85
CA MET A 44 -11.12 16.07 50.14
C MET A 44 -11.50 16.76 48.85
N GLY A 45 -11.58 18.09 48.82
CA GLY A 45 -11.87 18.86 47.63
C GLY A 45 -10.78 18.72 46.56
N GLU A 46 -9.51 18.70 46.96
CA GLU A 46 -8.40 18.49 46.01
C GLU A 46 -8.41 17.07 45.39
N THR A 47 -8.69 16.05 46.21
CA THR A 47 -8.74 14.67 45.71
C THR A 47 -9.95 14.43 44.80
N GLU A 48 -11.10 15.02 45.10
CA GLU A 48 -12.31 14.95 44.29
C GLU A 48 -12.10 15.68 42.94
N TYR A 49 -11.48 16.84 42.95
CA TYR A 49 -11.14 17.60 41.74
C TYR A 49 -10.14 16.85 40.88
N GLN A 50 -9.12 16.21 41.44
CA GLN A 50 -8.15 15.41 40.68
C GLN A 50 -8.81 14.17 40.06
N TYR A 51 -9.70 13.51 40.80
CA TYR A 51 -10.44 12.36 40.29
C TYR A 51 -11.36 12.73 39.10
N ASP A 52 -12.06 13.84 39.21
CA ASP A 52 -12.91 14.35 38.13
C ASP A 52 -12.08 14.72 36.86
N LEU A 53 -10.91 15.33 37.07
CA LEU A 53 -9.99 15.70 36.00
C LEU A 53 -9.44 14.46 35.28
N GLU A 54 -9.07 13.42 36.02
CA GLU A 54 -8.64 12.14 35.45
C GLU A 54 -9.78 11.45 34.70
N GLN A 55 -11.00 11.46 35.19
CA GLN A 55 -12.16 10.92 34.49
C GLN A 55 -12.44 11.65 33.17
N ILE A 56 -12.37 12.96 33.16
CA ILE A 56 -12.56 13.77 31.95
C ILE A 56 -11.48 13.45 30.93
N LEU A 57 -10.23 13.41 31.34
CA LEU A 57 -9.10 13.05 30.45
C LEU A 57 -9.22 11.61 29.91
N TYR A 58 -9.68 10.68 30.74
CA TYR A 58 -9.89 9.29 30.31
C TYR A 58 -11.04 9.18 29.29
N THR A 59 -12.14 9.86 29.50
CA THR A 59 -13.28 9.86 28.58
C THR A 59 -12.93 10.52 27.26
N GLU A 60 -12.18 11.62 27.25
CA GLU A 60 -11.66 12.24 26.03
C GLU A 60 -10.70 11.34 25.25
N LYS A 61 -9.73 10.71 25.95
CA LYS A 61 -8.81 9.74 25.35
C LYS A 61 -9.57 8.57 24.71
N THR A 62 -10.54 7.98 25.41
CA THR A 62 -11.31 6.86 24.88
C THR A 62 -12.17 7.27 23.68
N ARG A 63 -12.71 8.49 23.66
CA ARG A 63 -13.44 9.06 22.52
C ARG A 63 -12.53 9.20 21.32
N TYR A 64 -11.33 9.72 21.49
CA TYR A 64 -10.33 9.87 20.44
C TYR A 64 -9.91 8.52 19.85
N TYR A 65 -9.63 7.51 20.67
CA TYR A 65 -9.29 6.16 20.21
C TYR A 65 -10.44 5.49 19.44
N ARG A 66 -11.69 5.70 19.84
CA ARG A 66 -12.86 5.21 19.07
C ARG A 66 -12.92 5.82 17.68
N TRP A 67 -12.69 7.12 17.55
CA TRP A 67 -12.65 7.78 16.23
C TRP A 67 -11.51 7.25 15.36
N ILE A 68 -10.31 7.06 15.90
CA ILE A 68 -9.18 6.47 15.18
C ILE A 68 -9.54 5.06 14.71
N ALA A 69 -10.13 4.23 15.56
CA ALA A 69 -10.55 2.88 15.20
C ALA A 69 -11.56 2.88 14.04
N VAL A 70 -12.55 3.78 14.05
CA VAL A 70 -13.52 3.91 12.95
C VAL A 70 -12.83 4.30 11.64
N VAL A 71 -11.89 5.24 11.68
CA VAL A 71 -11.13 5.67 10.48
C VAL A 71 -10.29 4.51 9.93
N ILE A 72 -9.62 3.75 10.80
CA ILE A 72 -8.80 2.58 10.39
C ILE A 72 -9.69 1.50 9.76
N ILE A 73 -10.82 1.18 10.38
CA ILE A 73 -11.76 0.20 9.83
C ILE A 73 -12.30 0.66 8.46
N GLY A 74 -12.66 1.93 8.33
CA GLY A 74 -13.09 2.52 7.06
C GLY A 74 -12.03 2.41 5.97
N ALA A 75 -10.77 2.72 6.28
CA ALA A 75 -9.64 2.60 5.36
C ALA A 75 -9.41 1.14 4.93
N LEU A 76 -9.50 0.19 5.85
CA LEU A 76 -9.38 -1.25 5.56
C LEU A 76 -10.51 -1.76 4.66
N LEU A 77 -11.75 -1.30 4.88
CA LEU A 77 -12.88 -1.64 4.02
C LEU A 77 -12.70 -1.11 2.59
N ILE A 78 -12.25 0.14 2.44
CA ILE A 78 -11.96 0.72 1.13
C ILE A 78 -10.84 -0.06 0.42
N LEU A 79 -9.77 -0.41 1.13
CA LEU A 79 -8.69 -1.22 0.60
C LEU A 79 -9.17 -2.61 0.17
N PHE A 80 -10.01 -3.25 0.98
CA PHE A 80 -10.60 -4.55 0.66
C PHE A 80 -11.46 -4.49 -0.60
N LEU A 81 -12.34 -3.49 -0.73
CA LEU A 81 -13.17 -3.29 -1.93
C LEU A 81 -12.31 -3.02 -3.17
N TYR A 82 -11.25 -2.23 -3.01
CA TYR A 82 -10.30 -1.99 -4.10
C TYR A 82 -9.62 -3.27 -4.58
N ILE A 83 -9.16 -4.12 -3.65
CA ILE A 83 -8.53 -5.42 -3.98
C ILE A 83 -9.55 -6.36 -4.65
N GLN A 84 -10.78 -6.42 -4.14
CA GLN A 84 -11.87 -7.21 -4.74
C GLN A 84 -12.15 -6.76 -6.19
N LYS A 85 -12.29 -5.46 -6.41
CA LYS A 85 -12.53 -4.89 -7.74
C LYS A 85 -11.35 -5.17 -8.70
N ARG A 86 -10.11 -5.12 -8.20
CA ARG A 86 -8.92 -5.47 -8.99
C ARG A 86 -8.93 -6.94 -9.38
N ARG A 87 -9.17 -7.85 -8.42
CA ARG A 87 -9.25 -9.30 -8.69
C ARG A 87 -10.37 -9.66 -9.67
N SER A 88 -11.53 -9.00 -9.58
CA SER A 88 -12.64 -9.22 -10.51
C SER A 88 -12.27 -8.83 -11.95
N ARG A 89 -11.59 -7.68 -12.15
CA ARG A 89 -11.13 -7.24 -13.48
C ARG A 89 -10.09 -8.19 -14.06
N ASP A 90 -9.16 -8.69 -13.25
CA ASP A 90 -8.14 -9.64 -13.71
C ASP A 90 -8.76 -10.99 -14.10
N LYS A 91 -9.79 -11.45 -13.35
CA LYS A 91 -10.55 -12.66 -13.72
C LYS A 91 -11.31 -12.47 -15.02
N ALA A 92 -12.02 -11.35 -15.20
CA ALA A 92 -12.76 -11.05 -16.41
C ALA A 92 -11.85 -10.99 -17.65
N TRP A 93 -10.68 -10.33 -17.53
CA TRP A 93 -9.70 -10.29 -18.61
C TRP A 93 -9.18 -11.69 -18.97
N LYS A 94 -8.81 -12.52 -17.97
CA LYS A 94 -8.37 -13.91 -18.20
C LYS A 94 -9.45 -14.76 -18.88
N ALA A 95 -10.70 -14.60 -18.48
CA ALA A 95 -11.82 -15.28 -19.09
C ALA A 95 -12.03 -14.86 -20.56
N GLN A 96 -11.90 -13.58 -20.87
CA GLN A 96 -12.00 -13.09 -22.26
C GLN A 96 -10.87 -13.64 -23.14
N VAL A 97 -9.64 -13.61 -22.65
CA VAL A 97 -8.49 -14.17 -23.38
C VAL A 97 -8.65 -15.67 -23.63
N GLU A 98 -9.12 -16.42 -22.64
CA GLU A 98 -9.32 -17.86 -22.79
C GLU A 98 -10.49 -18.20 -23.74
N ALA A 99 -11.58 -17.44 -23.67
CA ALA A 99 -12.72 -17.61 -24.59
C ALA A 99 -12.34 -17.34 -26.05
N LEU A 100 -11.55 -16.28 -26.31
CA LEU A 100 -11.03 -16.00 -27.66
C LEU A 100 -10.06 -17.09 -28.14
N ARG A 101 -9.22 -17.60 -27.24
CA ARG A 101 -8.33 -18.69 -27.56
C ARG A 101 -9.09 -19.96 -27.96
N GLN A 102 -10.10 -20.36 -27.19
CA GLN A 102 -10.92 -21.53 -27.50
C GLN A 102 -11.59 -21.37 -28.88
N LYS A 103 -12.10 -20.17 -29.22
CA LYS A 103 -12.66 -19.90 -30.53
C LYS A 103 -11.65 -20.08 -31.65
N ILE A 104 -10.39 -19.60 -31.45
CA ILE A 104 -9.30 -19.76 -32.44
C ILE A 104 -8.93 -21.25 -32.59
N GLU A 105 -8.84 -22.02 -31.49
CA GLU A 105 -8.53 -23.46 -31.50
C GLU A 105 -9.65 -24.26 -32.21
N THR A 106 -10.92 -24.00 -31.88
CA THR A 106 -12.06 -24.68 -32.56
C THR A 106 -12.15 -24.32 -34.03
N ALA A 107 -11.89 -23.08 -34.43
CA ALA A 107 -11.87 -22.68 -35.81
C ALA A 107 -10.71 -23.37 -36.60
N HIS A 108 -9.56 -23.59 -35.94
CA HIS A 108 -8.43 -24.30 -36.53
C HIS A 108 -8.69 -25.81 -36.73
N GLU A 109 -9.36 -26.45 -35.76
CA GLU A 109 -9.76 -27.87 -35.84
C GLU A 109 -10.82 -28.08 -36.95
N CYS A 110 -11.73 -27.13 -37.17
CA CYS A 110 -12.68 -27.17 -38.27
C CYS A 110 -12.01 -27.05 -39.65
N ASP A 111 -10.92 -26.30 -39.77
CA ASP A 111 -10.19 -26.12 -41.02
C ASP A 111 -9.36 -27.35 -41.41
N GLU A 112 -8.76 -28.06 -40.46
CA GLU A 112 -8.04 -29.34 -40.70
C GLU A 112 -8.98 -30.50 -41.07
N GLY A 113 -10.23 -30.48 -40.59
CA GLY A 113 -11.23 -31.52 -40.90
C GLY A 113 -11.91 -31.37 -42.29
N ASN A 114 -11.82 -30.19 -42.94
CA ASN A 114 -12.65 -29.84 -44.09
C ASN A 114 -11.86 -29.55 -45.40
N ILE A 115 -10.68 -30.13 -45.54
CA ILE A 115 -9.81 -29.93 -46.75
C ILE A 115 -10.45 -30.46 -48.06
N LYS A 116 -11.65 -31.01 -48.07
CA LYS A 116 -12.29 -31.63 -49.23
C LYS A 116 -13.56 -30.96 -49.79
N GLY A 117 -13.95 -29.79 -49.35
CA GLY A 117 -15.16 -29.20 -49.90
C GLY A 117 -15.30 -27.69 -49.71
N ASN A 118 -15.29 -26.93 -50.77
CA ASN A 118 -15.67 -25.54 -50.92
C ASN A 118 -14.61 -24.45 -50.63
N MET A 119 -13.98 -24.01 -51.70
CA MET A 119 -13.07 -22.86 -51.74
C MET A 119 -13.68 -21.53 -51.26
N GLY A 120 -15.00 -21.41 -51.16
CA GLY A 120 -15.69 -20.21 -50.70
C GLY A 120 -15.83 -20.10 -49.20
N GLU A 121 -16.09 -21.20 -48.48
CA GLU A 121 -16.25 -21.21 -47.01
C GLU A 121 -14.91 -21.10 -46.28
N SER A 122 -13.84 -21.69 -46.81
CA SER A 122 -12.49 -21.59 -46.27
C SER A 122 -11.99 -20.13 -46.15
N ASN A 123 -12.32 -19.25 -47.12
CA ASN A 123 -11.98 -17.85 -47.06
C ASN A 123 -12.74 -17.04 -45.97
N VAL A 124 -13.95 -17.44 -45.64
CA VAL A 124 -14.74 -16.78 -44.58
C VAL A 124 -14.21 -17.18 -43.19
N VAL A 125 -13.93 -18.45 -42.98
CA VAL A 125 -13.34 -18.96 -41.74
C VAL A 125 -11.95 -18.37 -41.50
N ALA A 126 -11.10 -18.32 -42.53
CA ALA A 126 -9.76 -17.72 -42.43
C ALA A 126 -9.82 -16.22 -42.04
N ARG A 127 -10.75 -15.44 -42.61
CA ARG A 127 -10.96 -14.03 -42.23
C ARG A 127 -11.47 -13.88 -40.80
N GLN A 128 -12.32 -14.78 -40.33
CA GLN A 128 -12.83 -14.76 -38.97
C GLN A 128 -11.73 -15.05 -37.94
N VAL A 129 -10.90 -16.07 -38.18
CA VAL A 129 -9.72 -16.40 -37.37
C VAL A 129 -8.74 -15.25 -37.31
N ASP A 130 -8.47 -14.58 -38.43
CA ASP A 130 -7.60 -13.40 -38.48
C ASP A 130 -8.15 -12.22 -37.66
N ASN A 131 -9.47 -12.02 -37.67
CA ASN A 131 -10.10 -10.97 -36.87
C ASN A 131 -10.03 -11.28 -35.40
N GLU A 132 -10.29 -12.51 -34.97
CA GLU A 132 -10.19 -12.95 -33.56
C GLU A 132 -8.74 -12.88 -33.06
N ARG A 133 -7.75 -13.23 -33.91
CA ARG A 133 -6.31 -13.03 -33.57
C ARG A 133 -5.95 -11.57 -33.35
N LYS A 134 -6.45 -10.68 -34.20
CA LYS A 134 -6.23 -9.22 -34.06
C LYS A 134 -6.89 -8.68 -32.78
N GLU A 135 -8.09 -9.15 -32.45
CA GLU A 135 -8.78 -8.77 -31.22
C GLU A 135 -8.01 -9.25 -29.99
N LEU A 136 -7.56 -10.50 -29.98
CA LEU A 136 -6.73 -11.07 -28.92
C LEU A 136 -5.42 -10.29 -28.73
N GLN A 137 -4.73 -9.97 -29.85
CA GLN A 137 -3.52 -9.16 -29.80
C GLN A 137 -3.79 -7.76 -29.24
N SER A 138 -4.90 -7.13 -29.62
CA SER A 138 -5.31 -5.83 -29.07
C SER A 138 -5.56 -5.90 -27.56
N LEU A 139 -6.18 -6.97 -27.05
CA LEU A 139 -6.41 -7.17 -25.63
C LEU A 139 -5.10 -7.36 -24.84
N ILE A 140 -4.17 -8.15 -25.39
CA ILE A 140 -2.85 -8.35 -24.82
C ILE A 140 -2.08 -7.03 -24.77
N ASP A 141 -2.10 -6.25 -25.85
CA ASP A 141 -1.44 -4.95 -25.94
C ASP A 141 -2.00 -3.95 -24.93
N LYS A 142 -3.33 -3.86 -24.79
CA LYS A 142 -3.98 -3.03 -23.76
C LYS A 142 -3.57 -3.43 -22.35
N LYS A 143 -3.44 -4.72 -22.07
CA LYS A 143 -2.94 -5.20 -20.77
C LYS A 143 -1.50 -4.76 -20.53
N GLY A 144 -0.64 -4.87 -21.56
CA GLY A 144 0.73 -4.40 -21.54
C GLY A 144 0.84 -2.90 -21.22
N ASP A 145 -0.01 -2.08 -21.84
CA ASP A 145 -0.05 -0.63 -21.59
C ASP A 145 -0.48 -0.31 -20.15
N VAL A 146 -1.47 -1.02 -19.60
CA VAL A 146 -1.89 -0.87 -18.19
C VAL A 146 -0.76 -1.27 -17.25
N CYS A 147 -0.05 -2.37 -17.52
CA CYS A 147 1.10 -2.81 -16.73
C CYS A 147 2.22 -1.76 -16.79
N ALA A 148 2.51 -1.22 -17.98
CA ALA A 148 3.54 -0.19 -18.18
C ALA A 148 3.21 1.10 -17.40
N LEU A 149 1.98 1.62 -17.52
CA LEU A 149 1.53 2.80 -16.78
C LEU A 149 1.59 2.59 -15.26
N SER A 150 1.23 1.40 -14.80
CA SER A 150 1.33 1.04 -13.38
C SER A 150 2.80 0.99 -12.93
N PHE A 151 3.67 0.35 -13.71
CA PHE A 151 5.09 0.19 -13.39
C PHE A 151 5.83 1.53 -13.39
N MET A 152 5.59 2.40 -14.37
CA MET A 152 6.21 3.73 -14.47
C MET A 152 5.95 4.62 -13.25
N ARG A 153 4.88 4.37 -12.48
CA ARG A 153 4.57 5.09 -11.23
C ARG A 153 5.33 4.54 -10.02
N THR A 154 5.99 3.40 -10.14
CA THR A 154 6.68 2.74 -9.01
C THR A 154 8.07 3.33 -8.75
N LYS A 155 8.54 3.17 -7.51
CA LYS A 155 9.92 3.50 -7.14
C LYS A 155 10.94 2.65 -7.93
N ALA A 156 10.58 1.39 -8.25
CA ALA A 156 11.43 0.50 -9.03
C ALA A 156 11.73 1.05 -10.43
N TYR A 157 10.71 1.60 -11.12
CA TYR A 157 10.92 2.25 -12.42
C TYR A 157 11.80 3.51 -12.31
N LYS A 158 11.56 4.35 -11.31
CA LYS A 158 12.38 5.56 -11.08
C LYS A 158 13.84 5.20 -10.84
N ASN A 159 14.11 4.20 -10.01
CA ASN A 159 15.45 3.70 -9.75
C ASN A 159 16.11 3.15 -11.03
N MET A 160 15.36 2.36 -11.82
CA MET A 160 15.83 1.85 -13.12
C MET A 160 16.21 3.00 -14.06
N LYS A 161 15.36 4.01 -14.20
CA LYS A 161 15.64 5.20 -15.04
C LYS A 161 16.89 5.94 -14.57
N SER A 162 17.02 6.20 -13.27
CA SER A 162 18.22 6.85 -12.72
C SER A 162 19.50 6.04 -12.98
N MET A 163 19.47 4.71 -12.84
CA MET A 163 20.62 3.86 -13.18
C MET A 163 20.99 3.96 -14.66
N ILE A 164 20.00 3.99 -15.57
CA ILE A 164 20.23 4.13 -17.01
C ILE A 164 20.83 5.50 -17.33
N GLU A 165 20.33 6.57 -16.73
CA GLU A 165 20.80 7.94 -16.95
C GLU A 165 22.25 8.13 -16.48
N VAL A 166 22.60 7.60 -15.31
CA VAL A 166 23.98 7.64 -14.78
C VAL A 166 24.95 6.83 -15.65
N LYS A 167 24.49 5.73 -16.26
CA LYS A 167 25.30 4.81 -17.07
C LYS A 167 25.06 4.95 -18.57
N SER A 168 24.77 6.14 -19.06
CA SER A 168 24.43 6.40 -20.47
C SER A 168 25.50 5.91 -21.49
N GLU A 169 26.76 5.76 -21.08
CA GLU A 169 27.87 5.29 -21.89
C GLU A 169 28.38 3.88 -21.53
N SER A 170 27.83 3.25 -20.47
CA SER A 170 28.23 1.93 -20.01
C SER A 170 27.01 1.03 -19.82
N VAL A 171 27.23 -0.28 -19.77
CA VAL A 171 26.16 -1.26 -19.48
C VAL A 171 25.96 -1.41 -17.97
N LEU A 172 24.73 -1.79 -17.56
CA LEU A 172 24.45 -2.15 -16.17
C LEU A 172 25.27 -3.38 -15.75
N SER A 173 25.68 -3.41 -14.48
CA SER A 173 26.30 -4.60 -13.88
C SER A 173 25.36 -5.80 -13.90
N ILE A 174 25.87 -6.99 -13.66
CA ILE A 174 25.06 -8.23 -13.63
C ILE A 174 23.96 -8.10 -12.60
N ASP A 175 24.27 -7.61 -11.40
CA ASP A 175 23.30 -7.47 -10.30
C ASP A 175 22.21 -6.43 -10.63
N GLU A 176 22.60 -5.29 -11.21
CA GLU A 176 21.66 -4.26 -11.62
C GLU A 176 20.69 -4.78 -12.71
N ARG A 177 21.21 -5.53 -13.68
CA ARG A 177 20.38 -6.17 -14.74
C ARG A 177 19.41 -7.18 -14.16
N GLN A 178 19.84 -7.96 -13.17
CA GLN A 178 18.99 -8.91 -12.48
C GLN A 178 17.88 -8.22 -11.70
N MET A 179 18.20 -7.13 -10.98
CA MET A 179 17.20 -6.32 -10.29
C MET A 179 16.17 -5.71 -11.24
N VAL A 180 16.60 -5.18 -12.39
CA VAL A 180 15.71 -4.65 -13.45
C VAL A 180 14.81 -5.77 -13.96
N SER A 181 15.38 -6.93 -14.31
CA SER A 181 14.64 -8.08 -14.82
C SER A 181 13.58 -8.57 -13.82
N GLN A 182 13.93 -8.74 -12.55
CA GLN A 182 13.00 -9.13 -11.48
C GLN A 182 11.86 -8.11 -11.30
N SER A 183 12.17 -6.82 -11.34
CA SER A 183 11.17 -5.75 -11.22
C SER A 183 10.18 -5.78 -12.38
N ILE A 184 10.66 -6.01 -13.60
CA ILE A 184 9.82 -6.16 -14.79
C ILE A 184 8.96 -7.42 -14.70
N HIS A 185 9.54 -8.57 -14.34
CA HIS A 185 8.78 -9.81 -14.15
C HIS A 185 7.66 -9.62 -13.14
N LYS A 186 7.93 -8.98 -12.01
CA LYS A 186 6.92 -8.72 -10.98
C LYS A 186 5.78 -7.81 -11.48
N ALA A 187 6.11 -6.81 -12.30
CA ALA A 187 5.13 -5.83 -12.78
C ALA A 187 4.33 -6.33 -13.99
N PHE A 188 4.93 -7.16 -14.84
CA PHE A 188 4.38 -7.60 -16.14
C PHE A 188 4.07 -9.10 -16.21
N ASN A 189 4.03 -9.81 -15.08
CA ASN A 189 3.85 -11.26 -15.04
C ASN A 189 2.72 -11.73 -15.96
N GLU A 190 1.51 -11.21 -15.80
CA GLU A 190 0.34 -11.63 -16.59
C GLU A 190 0.47 -11.27 -18.09
N TYR A 191 1.12 -10.15 -18.40
CA TYR A 191 1.38 -9.75 -19.79
C TYR A 191 2.42 -10.66 -20.45
N ILE A 192 3.51 -10.97 -19.75
CA ILE A 192 4.56 -11.88 -20.21
C ILE A 192 3.99 -13.27 -20.45
N ASP A 193 3.17 -13.78 -19.53
CA ASP A 193 2.53 -15.09 -19.67
C ASP A 193 1.59 -15.12 -20.88
N ALA A 194 0.78 -14.06 -21.08
CA ALA A 194 -0.08 -13.93 -22.24
C ALA A 194 0.73 -13.89 -23.55
N LEU A 195 1.79 -13.07 -23.62
CA LEU A 195 2.66 -13.03 -24.80
C LEU A 195 3.26 -14.39 -25.12
N LYS A 196 3.83 -15.08 -24.13
CA LYS A 196 4.43 -16.41 -24.34
C LYS A 196 3.43 -17.48 -24.77
N LYS A 197 2.19 -17.36 -24.29
CA LYS A 197 1.12 -18.31 -24.62
C LYS A 197 0.61 -18.15 -26.05
N HIS A 198 0.61 -16.91 -26.56
CA HIS A 198 0.05 -16.57 -27.89
C HIS A 198 1.12 -16.31 -28.96
N THR A 199 2.37 -16.16 -28.56
CA THR A 199 3.48 -15.94 -29.49
C THR A 199 4.65 -16.86 -29.10
N LYS A 200 5.46 -17.25 -30.08
CA LYS A 200 6.69 -18.05 -29.82
C LYS A 200 7.84 -17.17 -29.30
N LEU A 201 7.55 -16.22 -28.40
CA LEU A 201 8.56 -15.35 -27.80
C LEU A 201 9.28 -16.07 -26.67
N THR A 202 10.60 -15.90 -26.62
CA THR A 202 11.39 -16.32 -25.46
C THR A 202 11.17 -15.36 -24.30
N GLN A 203 11.54 -15.80 -23.08
CA GLN A 203 11.48 -14.96 -21.89
C GLN A 203 12.21 -13.62 -22.07
N ASP A 204 13.36 -13.66 -22.67
CA ASP A 204 14.24 -12.52 -22.91
C ASP A 204 13.66 -11.53 -23.94
N GLU A 205 12.97 -12.06 -24.96
CA GLU A 205 12.22 -11.26 -25.93
C GLU A 205 10.99 -10.61 -25.30
N ALA A 206 10.27 -11.31 -24.42
CA ALA A 206 9.13 -10.76 -23.71
C ALA A 206 9.54 -9.63 -22.76
N VAL A 207 10.67 -9.75 -22.06
CA VAL A 207 11.23 -8.67 -21.24
C VAL A 207 11.57 -7.45 -22.10
N LEU A 208 12.12 -7.63 -23.31
CA LEU A 208 12.37 -6.52 -24.22
C LEU A 208 11.07 -5.82 -24.65
N CYS A 209 9.98 -6.56 -24.88
CA CYS A 209 8.66 -5.98 -25.14
C CYS A 209 8.20 -5.11 -23.97
N CYS A 210 8.38 -5.56 -22.74
CA CYS A 210 8.04 -4.79 -21.53
C CYS A 210 8.84 -3.49 -21.42
N LEU A 211 10.15 -3.53 -21.68
CA LEU A 211 11.01 -2.34 -21.68
C LEU A 211 10.55 -1.31 -22.71
N VAL A 212 10.21 -1.77 -23.92
CA VAL A 212 9.68 -0.90 -24.98
C VAL A 212 8.32 -0.31 -24.59
N LYS A 213 7.42 -1.10 -24.00
CA LYS A 213 6.13 -0.62 -23.48
C LYS A 213 6.30 0.43 -22.38
N CYS A 214 7.37 0.36 -21.59
CA CYS A 214 7.75 1.40 -20.62
C CYS A 214 8.35 2.67 -21.28
N GLY A 215 8.36 2.77 -22.59
CA GLY A 215 8.87 3.94 -23.31
C GLY A 215 10.40 4.03 -23.39
N LEU A 216 11.15 2.94 -23.09
CA LEU A 216 12.59 2.94 -23.22
C LEU A 216 12.99 2.91 -24.71
N ASN A 217 13.93 3.76 -25.06
CA ASN A 217 14.51 3.77 -26.39
C ASN A 217 15.49 2.60 -26.61
N THR A 218 16.00 2.45 -27.83
CA THR A 218 16.88 1.30 -28.18
C THR A 218 18.20 1.32 -27.42
N LYS A 219 18.77 2.51 -27.13
CA LYS A 219 19.99 2.66 -26.32
C LYS A 219 19.73 2.23 -24.87
N GLU A 220 18.68 2.74 -24.27
CA GLU A 220 18.29 2.40 -22.90
C GLU A 220 18.01 0.90 -22.72
N CYS A 221 17.34 0.28 -23.70
CA CYS A 221 17.16 -1.19 -23.72
C CYS A 221 18.50 -1.93 -23.79
N ALA A 222 19.46 -1.43 -24.56
CA ALA A 222 20.80 -2.03 -24.65
C ALA A 222 21.55 -1.95 -23.32
N VAL A 223 21.50 -0.80 -22.64
CA VAL A 223 22.07 -0.59 -21.30
C VAL A 223 21.43 -1.55 -20.29
N CYS A 224 20.10 -1.65 -20.27
CA CYS A 224 19.36 -2.55 -19.36
C CYS A 224 19.71 -4.02 -19.57
N LYS A 225 19.87 -4.44 -20.82
CA LYS A 225 20.14 -5.85 -21.14
C LYS A 225 21.61 -6.20 -21.18
N GLY A 226 22.51 -5.21 -21.12
CA GLY A 226 23.94 -5.42 -21.21
C GLY A 226 24.39 -6.00 -22.57
N VAL A 227 23.74 -5.60 -23.64
CA VAL A 227 24.03 -6.05 -25.03
C VAL A 227 24.26 -4.87 -25.95
N SER A 228 24.82 -5.12 -27.12
CA SER A 228 25.05 -4.06 -28.10
C SER A 228 23.76 -3.49 -28.70
N LEU A 229 23.80 -2.25 -29.18
CA LEU A 229 22.70 -1.58 -29.84
C LEU A 229 22.17 -2.39 -31.05
N ASN A 230 23.09 -3.00 -31.83
CA ASN A 230 22.72 -3.82 -32.96
C ASN A 230 22.01 -5.11 -32.56
N ALA A 231 22.42 -5.73 -31.44
CA ALA A 231 21.71 -6.89 -30.86
C ALA A 231 20.26 -6.57 -30.55
N ILE A 232 20.00 -5.40 -29.94
CA ILE A 232 18.62 -4.95 -29.65
C ILE A 232 17.83 -4.70 -30.92
N ARG A 233 18.44 -4.07 -31.95
CA ARG A 233 17.77 -3.86 -33.25
C ARG A 233 17.38 -5.19 -33.88
N THR A 234 18.29 -6.16 -33.89
CA THR A 234 18.03 -7.50 -34.44
C THR A 234 16.94 -8.23 -33.64
N GLN A 235 16.98 -8.16 -32.31
CA GLN A 235 15.93 -8.73 -31.49
C GLN A 235 14.55 -8.09 -31.74
N LYS A 236 14.47 -6.75 -31.86
CA LYS A 236 13.22 -6.04 -32.19
C LYS A 236 12.66 -6.50 -33.55
N SER A 237 13.52 -6.67 -34.55
CA SER A 237 13.09 -7.17 -35.86
C SER A 237 12.54 -8.60 -35.79
N ARG A 238 13.22 -9.50 -35.07
CA ARG A 238 12.74 -10.88 -34.83
C ARG A 238 11.41 -10.92 -34.12
N ILE A 239 11.28 -10.11 -33.08
CA ILE A 239 10.03 -10.01 -32.27
C ILE A 239 8.89 -9.54 -33.20
N LYS A 240 9.13 -8.51 -34.03
CA LYS A 240 8.13 -8.02 -34.97
C LYS A 240 7.65 -9.14 -35.91
N GLY A 241 8.56 -9.97 -36.42
CA GLY A 241 8.20 -11.12 -37.28
C GLY A 241 7.45 -12.24 -36.56
N LYS A 242 7.58 -12.35 -35.20
CA LYS A 242 6.84 -13.34 -34.43
C LYS A 242 5.46 -12.84 -33.97
N LEU A 243 5.23 -11.54 -33.98
CA LEU A 243 3.97 -10.90 -33.59
C LEU A 243 3.02 -10.67 -34.79
N MET A 244 3.53 -10.71 -36.00
CA MET A 244 2.78 -10.68 -37.26
C MET A 244 2.30 -12.07 -37.65
#